data_13dc9f888a506dc96437270e21ec0023
#
_entry.id   13dc9f888a506dc96437270e21ec0023
#
_cell.length_a   1.000
_cell.length_b   1.000
_cell.length_c   1.000
_cell.angle_alpha   90.00
_cell.angle_beta   90.00
_cell.angle_gamma   90.00
#
_symmetry.space_group_name_H-M   'P 1'
#
loop_
_entity.id
_entity.type
_entity.pdbx_description
1 polymer ?
#
loop_
_entity_poly.entity_id
_entity_poly.type
_entity_poly.pdbx_seq_one_letter_code
_entity_poly.pdbx_strand_id
1 'polypeptide(L)'
;GLPAAASFKHVSPAGAAVATELSDTLKKIYFVDDLELSPIASAYAAARGADRMSSYGDWVALSDTCDVQTAKLLQREVSDGIIAPDYTEEALEVLKTKRRGTYNIVKIDPNYVPAPIEHKDVFGVTFEQGRNELKIDEAMLMQNIVTENKELTEEAKRDLLIALITLKYTQSNS
;
A
#
# COMPACT_ATOMS: atom_id res chain seq x y z
N GLY A 1 1.96 -10.37 11.21
CA GLY A 1 2.29 -10.35 9.79
C GLY A 1 3.45 -9.41 9.52
N LEU A 2 3.90 -9.33 8.28
CA LEU A 2 4.87 -8.33 7.88
C LEU A 2 4.19 -6.96 7.75
N PRO A 3 4.86 -5.85 8.11
CA PRO A 3 4.37 -4.52 7.77
C PRO A 3 4.13 -4.39 6.26
N ALA A 4 3.06 -3.73 5.88
CA ALA A 4 2.64 -3.59 4.50
C ALA A 4 2.32 -2.13 4.15
N ALA A 5 2.51 -1.78 2.89
CA ALA A 5 2.16 -0.47 2.37
C ALA A 5 1.54 -0.58 0.98
N ALA A 6 0.73 0.40 0.64
CA ALA A 6 0.21 0.58 -0.70
C ALA A 6 0.28 2.05 -1.12
N SER A 7 0.57 2.27 -2.40
CA SER A 7 0.52 3.57 -3.05
C SER A 7 -0.75 3.61 -3.91
N PHE A 8 -1.73 4.41 -3.51
CA PHE A 8 -3.00 4.53 -4.21
C PHE A 8 -2.99 5.72 -5.16
N LYS A 9 -3.49 5.50 -6.35
CA LYS A 9 -3.81 6.57 -7.30
C LYS A 9 -5.31 6.52 -7.60
N HIS A 10 -5.99 7.62 -7.34
CA HIS A 10 -7.44 7.67 -7.29
C HIS A 10 -7.97 6.63 -6.28
N VAL A 11 -8.66 5.60 -6.73
CA VAL A 11 -9.24 4.54 -5.89
C VAL A 11 -8.59 3.17 -6.10
N SER A 12 -7.49 3.12 -6.86
CA SER A 12 -6.78 1.86 -7.16
C SER A 12 -5.34 1.90 -6.65
N PRO A 13 -4.79 0.80 -6.13
CA PRO A 13 -3.39 0.72 -5.83
C PRO A 13 -2.55 0.75 -7.11
N ALA A 14 -1.61 1.69 -7.20
CA ALA A 14 -0.57 1.71 -8.23
C ALA A 14 0.55 0.71 -7.90
N GLY A 15 0.70 0.38 -6.61
CA GLY A 15 1.60 -0.65 -6.13
C GLY A 15 1.33 -0.98 -4.67
N ALA A 16 1.67 -2.19 -4.27
CA ALA A 16 1.61 -2.64 -2.88
C ALA A 16 2.78 -3.58 -2.60
N ALA A 17 3.27 -3.56 -1.36
CA ALA A 17 4.37 -4.42 -0.93
C ALA A 17 4.32 -4.67 0.57
N VAL A 18 4.98 -5.74 0.99
CA VAL A 18 5.30 -5.99 2.40
C VAL A 18 6.76 -5.68 2.68
N ALA A 19 7.08 -5.50 3.94
CA ALA A 19 8.44 -5.24 4.39
C ALA A 19 9.34 -6.45 4.07
N THR A 20 10.29 -6.23 3.18
CA THR A 20 11.39 -7.14 2.87
C THR A 20 12.68 -6.33 2.80
N GLU A 21 13.80 -7.02 2.95
CA GLU A 21 15.08 -6.38 2.75
C GLU A 21 15.24 -6.00 1.27
N LEU A 22 15.55 -4.73 1.00
CA LEU A 22 15.81 -4.26 -0.35
C LEU A 22 17.29 -4.40 -0.68
N SER A 23 17.60 -5.04 -1.79
CA SER A 23 18.96 -5.08 -2.33
C SER A 23 19.45 -3.66 -2.66
N ASP A 24 20.76 -3.47 -2.72
CA ASP A 24 21.36 -2.17 -3.11
C ASP A 24 20.87 -1.71 -4.49
N THR A 25 20.64 -2.66 -5.40
CA THR A 25 20.07 -2.37 -6.71
C THR A 25 18.66 -1.81 -6.61
N LEU A 26 17.80 -2.44 -5.80
CA LEU A 26 16.42 -1.97 -5.59
C LEU A 26 16.39 -0.62 -4.88
N LYS A 27 17.24 -0.41 -3.86
CA LYS A 27 17.38 0.89 -3.20
C LYS A 27 17.69 2.01 -4.18
N LYS A 28 18.62 1.77 -5.12
CA LYS A 28 18.95 2.75 -6.18
C LYS A 28 17.81 2.97 -7.15
N ILE A 29 17.14 1.91 -7.60
CA ILE A 29 15.98 2.00 -8.51
C ILE A 29 14.83 2.76 -7.86
N TYR A 30 14.61 2.57 -6.56
CA TYR A 30 13.56 3.26 -5.81
C TYR A 30 13.98 4.64 -5.29
N PHE A 31 15.24 5.06 -5.54
CA PHE A 31 15.80 6.34 -5.10
C PHE A 31 15.79 6.50 -3.57
N VAL A 32 16.17 5.47 -2.86
CA VAL A 32 16.21 5.40 -1.39
C VAL A 32 17.54 4.88 -0.84
N ASP A 33 18.57 4.82 -1.68
CA ASP A 33 19.89 4.30 -1.33
C ASP A 33 20.66 5.18 -0.33
N ASP A 34 20.26 6.43 -0.18
CA ASP A 34 20.76 7.40 0.79
C ASP A 34 19.92 7.48 2.09
N LEU A 35 18.88 6.65 2.22
CA LEU A 35 17.98 6.64 3.36
C LEU A 35 18.18 5.40 4.24
N GLU A 36 18.09 5.60 5.55
CA GLU A 36 17.85 4.52 6.49
C GLU A 36 16.36 4.16 6.45
N LEU A 37 16.06 2.90 6.13
CA LEU A 37 14.69 2.42 5.98
C LEU A 37 14.31 1.50 7.14
N SER A 38 13.26 1.87 7.85
CA SER A 38 12.56 0.95 8.74
C SER A 38 11.77 -0.09 7.94
N PRO A 39 11.26 -1.17 8.55
CA PRO A 39 10.42 -2.14 7.84
C PRO A 39 9.24 -1.51 7.10
N ILE A 40 8.50 -0.59 7.74
CA ILE A 40 7.35 0.06 7.09
C ILE A 40 7.78 1.05 5.99
N ALA A 41 8.93 1.75 6.15
CA ALA A 41 9.51 2.57 5.11
C ALA A 41 9.97 1.74 3.90
N SER A 42 10.54 0.55 4.14
CA SER A 42 10.93 -0.40 3.09
C SER A 42 9.71 -0.89 2.31
N ALA A 43 8.62 -1.25 3.01
CA ALA A 43 7.36 -1.63 2.36
C ALA A 43 6.82 -0.50 1.47
N TYR A 44 6.82 0.74 1.95
CA TYR A 44 6.35 1.87 1.14
C TYR A 44 7.29 2.18 -0.03
N ALA A 45 8.60 2.13 0.17
CA ALA A 45 9.56 2.30 -0.92
C ALA A 45 9.31 1.31 -2.06
N ALA A 46 9.08 0.03 -1.73
CA ALA A 46 8.78 -1.01 -2.71
C ALA A 46 7.40 -0.82 -3.34
N ALA A 47 6.37 -0.50 -2.56
CA ALA A 47 5.02 -0.25 -3.07
C ALA A 47 4.99 0.91 -4.09
N ARG A 48 5.61 2.04 -3.75
CA ARG A 48 5.75 3.17 -4.65
C ARG A 48 6.66 2.86 -5.83
N GLY A 49 7.73 2.11 -5.59
CA GLY A 49 8.72 1.71 -6.57
C GLY A 49 8.18 0.81 -7.66
N ALA A 50 7.09 0.08 -7.41
CA ALA A 50 6.44 -0.80 -8.39
C ALA A 50 6.00 -0.03 -9.64
N ASP A 51 5.45 1.16 -9.47
CA ASP A 51 5.15 2.10 -10.56
C ASP A 51 5.26 3.55 -10.05
N ARG A 52 6.46 4.12 -10.14
CA ARG A 52 6.73 5.48 -9.68
C ARG A 52 5.99 6.56 -10.47
N MET A 53 5.70 6.31 -11.75
CA MET A 53 4.98 7.28 -12.58
C MET A 53 3.52 7.38 -12.15
N SER A 54 2.85 6.24 -11.99
CA SER A 54 1.46 6.19 -11.51
C SER A 54 1.34 6.63 -10.05
N SER A 55 2.40 6.45 -9.24
CA SER A 55 2.44 6.87 -7.84
C SER A 55 2.69 8.37 -7.64
N TYR A 56 2.90 9.15 -8.68
CA TYR A 56 3.06 10.60 -8.56
C TYR A 56 1.76 11.24 -8.06
N GLY A 57 1.78 11.85 -6.89
CA GLY A 57 0.59 12.37 -6.23
C GLY A 57 -0.28 11.27 -5.62
N ASP A 58 0.33 10.25 -5.03
CA ASP A 58 -0.37 9.13 -4.41
C ASP A 58 -1.05 9.48 -3.08
N TRP A 59 -1.93 8.57 -2.65
CA TRP A 59 -2.35 8.39 -1.28
C TRP A 59 -1.69 7.14 -0.72
N VAL A 60 -0.96 7.31 0.36
CA VAL A 60 -0.23 6.24 1.04
C VAL A 60 -1.12 5.55 2.04
N ALA A 61 -1.18 4.22 2.00
CA ALA A 61 -1.81 3.42 3.05
C ALA A 61 -0.76 2.53 3.72
N LEU A 62 -0.72 2.56 5.06
CA LEU A 62 0.18 1.77 5.87
C LEU A 62 -0.60 0.83 6.78
N SER A 63 -0.10 -0.40 6.97
CA SER A 63 -0.68 -1.37 7.90
C SER A 63 -0.28 -1.12 9.36
N ASP A 64 0.81 -0.39 9.58
CA ASP A 64 1.43 -0.17 10.88
C ASP A 64 1.66 1.32 11.14
N THR A 65 2.12 1.64 12.35
CA THR A 65 2.46 3.01 12.75
C THR A 65 3.46 3.63 11.78
N CYS A 66 3.14 4.81 11.27
CA CYS A 66 4.08 5.60 10.48
C CYS A 66 5.20 6.15 11.35
N ASP A 67 6.43 5.75 11.08
CA ASP A 67 7.63 6.21 11.77
C ASP A 67 8.33 7.36 11.05
N VAL A 68 9.37 7.89 11.69
CA VAL A 68 10.12 9.04 11.16
C VAL A 68 10.86 8.71 9.85
N GLN A 69 11.32 7.47 9.65
CA GLN A 69 11.98 7.05 8.42
C GLN A 69 11.00 7.09 7.24
N THR A 70 9.80 6.58 7.46
CA THR A 70 8.71 6.65 6.46
C THR A 70 8.31 8.09 6.18
N ALA A 71 8.18 8.93 7.20
CA ALA A 71 7.84 10.33 7.03
C ALA A 71 8.93 11.10 6.24
N LYS A 72 10.21 10.83 6.48
CA LYS A 72 11.33 11.41 5.72
C LYS A 72 11.34 10.97 4.26
N LEU A 73 11.03 9.70 3.99
CA LEU A 73 10.85 9.22 2.61
C LEU A 73 9.69 9.97 1.93
N LEU A 74 8.55 10.05 2.58
CA LEU A 74 7.38 10.78 2.07
C LEU A 74 7.65 12.27 1.85
N GLN A 75 8.47 12.90 2.69
CA GLN A 75 8.80 14.32 2.55
C GLN A 75 9.45 14.63 1.20
N ARG A 76 10.19 13.68 0.63
CA ARG A 76 10.88 13.80 -0.66
C ARG A 76 9.95 13.59 -1.86
N GLU A 77 8.86 12.87 -1.66
CA GLU A 77 7.98 12.43 -2.73
C GLU A 77 6.79 13.37 -2.93
N VAL A 78 6.28 13.43 -4.16
CA VAL A 78 4.98 14.07 -4.43
C VAL A 78 3.87 13.10 -4.05
N SER A 79 3.18 13.43 -2.97
CA SER A 79 2.09 12.64 -2.38
C SER A 79 0.99 13.58 -1.90
N ASP A 80 -0.26 13.15 -1.94
CA ASP A 80 -1.43 13.97 -1.60
C ASP A 80 -1.98 13.68 -0.20
N GLY A 81 -1.69 12.51 0.34
CA GLY A 81 -2.12 12.15 1.69
C GLY A 81 -1.60 10.80 2.15
N ILE A 82 -1.79 10.54 3.42
CA ILE A 82 -1.42 9.27 4.08
C ILE A 82 -2.52 8.84 5.03
N ILE A 83 -2.76 7.53 5.08
CA ILE A 83 -3.59 6.88 6.08
C ILE A 83 -2.78 5.78 6.78
N ALA A 84 -2.79 5.79 8.10
CA ALA A 84 -2.11 4.81 8.94
C ALA A 84 -2.89 4.59 10.24
N PRO A 85 -2.69 3.45 10.94
CA PRO A 85 -3.32 3.22 12.24
C PRO A 85 -2.79 4.15 13.33
N ASP A 86 -1.51 4.56 13.22
CA ASP A 86 -0.91 5.55 14.13
C ASP A 86 0.30 6.24 13.49
N TYR A 87 0.84 7.22 14.20
CA TYR A 87 2.01 8.00 13.81
C TYR A 87 2.88 8.27 15.03
N THR A 88 4.20 8.15 14.90
CA THR A 88 5.09 8.66 15.95
C THR A 88 5.06 10.20 15.98
N GLU A 89 5.41 10.80 17.12
CA GLU A 89 5.45 12.27 17.24
C GLU A 89 6.40 12.88 16.22
N GLU A 90 7.58 12.30 16.06
CA GLU A 90 8.59 12.75 15.10
C GLU A 90 8.10 12.64 13.65
N ALA A 91 7.36 11.57 13.33
CA ALA A 91 6.76 11.43 12.00
C ALA A 91 5.72 12.53 11.73
N LEU A 92 4.86 12.82 12.72
CA LEU A 92 3.88 13.90 12.61
C LEU A 92 4.55 15.27 12.42
N GLU A 93 5.64 15.54 13.13
CA GLU A 93 6.41 16.78 12.97
C GLU A 93 6.88 16.97 11.53
N VAL A 94 7.44 15.90 10.92
CA VAL A 94 7.87 15.91 9.52
C VAL A 94 6.68 16.08 8.56
N LEU A 95 5.64 15.28 8.72
CA LEU A 95 4.49 15.26 7.80
C LEU A 95 3.70 16.56 7.82
N LYS A 96 3.56 17.20 8.97
CA LYS A 96 2.87 18.49 9.13
C LYS A 96 3.53 19.63 8.33
N THR A 97 4.82 19.54 8.04
CA THR A 97 5.53 20.54 7.21
C THR A 97 5.28 20.35 5.72
N LYS A 98 4.88 19.16 5.32
CA LYS A 98 4.68 18.79 3.91
C LYS A 98 3.55 19.64 3.29
N ARG A 99 3.73 20.00 1.99
CA ARG A 99 2.77 20.85 1.25
C ARG A 99 2.40 22.16 1.98
N ARG A 100 3.37 22.76 2.68
CA ARG A 100 3.16 23.99 3.48
C ARG A 100 2.07 23.84 4.55
N GLY A 101 1.98 22.65 5.15
CA GLY A 101 1.00 22.33 6.19
C GLY A 101 -0.39 21.89 5.69
N THR A 102 -0.54 21.62 4.40
CA THR A 102 -1.82 21.16 3.82
C THR A 102 -1.82 19.70 3.40
N TYR A 103 -0.82 18.94 3.83
CA TYR A 103 -0.77 17.49 3.57
C TYR A 103 -1.84 16.76 4.37
N ASN A 104 -2.57 15.87 3.74
CA ASN A 104 -3.66 15.13 4.40
C ASN A 104 -3.06 13.98 5.21
N ILE A 105 -3.28 14.00 6.53
CA ILE A 105 -2.84 12.96 7.47
C ILE A 105 -4.08 12.37 8.11
N VAL A 106 -4.36 11.10 7.86
CA VAL A 106 -5.56 10.41 8.33
C VAL A 106 -5.16 9.26 9.25
N LYS A 107 -5.71 9.24 10.46
CA LYS A 107 -5.60 8.10 11.38
C LYS A 107 -6.84 7.24 11.25
N ILE A 108 -6.65 5.94 10.99
CA ILE A 108 -7.73 4.96 10.92
C ILE A 108 -7.76 4.10 12.19
N ASP A 109 -8.95 3.79 12.68
CA ASP A 109 -9.11 2.77 13.72
C ASP A 109 -8.81 1.39 13.10
N PRO A 110 -7.77 0.67 13.57
CA PRO A 110 -7.41 -0.65 13.04
C PRO A 110 -8.50 -1.71 13.33
N ASN A 111 -9.43 -1.45 14.25
CA ASN A 111 -10.54 -2.33 14.58
C ASN A 111 -11.80 -2.00 13.77
N TYR A 112 -11.76 -1.00 12.90
CA TYR A 112 -12.92 -0.64 12.08
C TYR A 112 -13.31 -1.81 11.16
N VAL A 113 -14.55 -2.25 11.29
CA VAL A 113 -15.17 -3.25 10.41
C VAL A 113 -16.15 -2.54 9.50
N PRO A 114 -15.88 -2.48 8.20
CA PRO A 114 -16.79 -1.83 7.26
C PRO A 114 -18.13 -2.55 7.16
N ALA A 115 -19.20 -1.80 6.87
CA ALA A 115 -20.51 -2.39 6.63
C ALA A 115 -20.45 -3.42 5.47
N PRO A 116 -21.26 -4.51 5.54
CA PRO A 116 -21.25 -5.55 4.50
C PRO A 116 -21.82 -5.06 3.15
N ILE A 117 -22.59 -3.98 3.18
CA ILE A 117 -23.19 -3.36 2.01
C ILE A 117 -22.59 -1.97 1.80
N GLU A 118 -22.17 -1.71 0.58
CA GLU A 118 -21.65 -0.42 0.14
C GLU A 118 -22.74 0.37 -0.58
N HIS A 119 -22.79 1.67 -0.32
CA HIS A 119 -23.68 2.60 -1.00
C HIS A 119 -22.86 3.67 -1.73
N LYS A 120 -23.31 4.03 -2.92
CA LYS A 120 -22.76 5.13 -3.68
C LYS A 120 -23.88 5.95 -4.32
N ASP A 121 -23.98 7.22 -3.92
CA ASP A 121 -24.97 8.14 -4.47
C ASP A 121 -24.41 8.90 -5.67
N VAL A 122 -25.11 8.84 -6.79
CA VAL A 122 -24.75 9.54 -8.02
C VAL A 122 -26.00 10.16 -8.63
N PHE A 123 -26.07 11.48 -8.66
CA PHE A 123 -27.20 12.22 -9.26
C PHE A 123 -28.58 11.81 -8.76
N GLY A 124 -28.72 11.53 -7.47
CA GLY A 124 -29.98 11.11 -6.86
C GLY A 124 -30.34 9.63 -7.03
N VAL A 125 -29.44 8.84 -7.58
CA VAL A 125 -29.54 7.37 -7.63
C VAL A 125 -28.53 6.77 -6.66
N THR A 126 -28.99 5.91 -5.76
CA THR A 126 -28.15 5.14 -4.85
C THR A 126 -27.84 3.78 -5.46
N PHE A 127 -26.56 3.51 -5.71
CA PHE A 127 -26.09 2.17 -6.00
C PHE A 127 -25.81 1.44 -4.70
N GLU A 128 -26.31 0.24 -4.60
CA GLU A 128 -26.12 -0.65 -3.45
C GLU A 128 -25.53 -1.97 -3.91
N GLN A 129 -24.46 -2.42 -3.27
CA GLN A 129 -23.82 -3.70 -3.58
C GLN A 129 -23.18 -4.32 -2.33
N GLY A 130 -23.07 -5.63 -2.31
CA GLY A 130 -22.27 -6.34 -1.33
C GLY A 130 -20.78 -6.07 -1.55
N ARG A 131 -20.02 -5.99 -0.45
CA ARG A 131 -18.56 -5.87 -0.53
C ARG A 131 -17.94 -7.16 -1.07
N ASN A 132 -16.79 -7.03 -1.73
CA ASN A 132 -15.98 -8.18 -2.09
C ASN A 132 -15.29 -8.74 -0.84
N GLU A 133 -15.88 -9.75 -0.22
CA GLU A 133 -15.39 -10.42 0.99
C GLU A 133 -14.54 -11.66 0.69
N LEU A 134 -14.17 -11.89 -0.58
CA LEU A 134 -13.32 -13.02 -0.96
C LEU A 134 -12.05 -13.01 -0.11
N LYS A 135 -11.89 -14.07 0.68
CA LYS A 135 -10.64 -14.28 1.43
C LYS A 135 -9.58 -14.84 0.49
N ILE A 136 -8.51 -14.09 0.35
CA ILE A 136 -7.35 -14.48 -0.46
C ILE A 136 -6.27 -14.96 0.51
N ASP A 137 -5.89 -16.24 0.36
CA ASP A 137 -4.85 -16.86 1.16
C ASP A 137 -3.99 -17.80 0.29
N GLU A 138 -2.90 -18.30 0.86
CA GLU A 138 -1.98 -19.19 0.17
C GLU A 138 -2.66 -20.49 -0.27
N ALA A 139 -3.56 -21.05 0.52
CA ALA A 139 -4.28 -22.27 0.19
C ALA A 139 -5.10 -22.08 -1.09
N MET A 140 -5.82 -20.96 -1.22
CA MET A 140 -6.55 -20.62 -2.42
C MET A 140 -5.63 -20.47 -3.64
N LEU A 141 -4.50 -19.79 -3.49
CA LEU A 141 -3.57 -19.54 -4.57
C LEU A 141 -2.90 -20.84 -5.06
N MET A 142 -2.58 -21.77 -4.14
CA MET A 142 -1.85 -23.00 -4.44
C MET A 142 -2.76 -24.18 -4.80
N GLN A 143 -4.08 -24.05 -4.70
CA GLN A 143 -5.05 -25.13 -4.90
C GLN A 143 -4.94 -25.78 -6.30
N ASN A 144 -4.66 -24.97 -7.31
CA ASN A 144 -4.59 -25.46 -8.69
C ASN A 144 -3.55 -24.69 -9.51
N ILE A 145 -2.30 -25.12 -9.46
CA ILE A 145 -1.24 -24.56 -10.29
C ILE A 145 -1.33 -25.18 -11.69
N VAL A 146 -1.70 -24.40 -12.69
CA VAL A 146 -1.96 -24.84 -14.07
C VAL A 146 -0.75 -24.71 -15.01
N THR A 147 0.31 -24.02 -14.58
CA THR A 147 1.55 -23.89 -15.35
C THR A 147 2.34 -25.20 -15.38
N GLU A 148 3.23 -25.37 -16.38
CA GLU A 148 4.12 -26.55 -16.46
C GLU A 148 5.02 -26.65 -15.23
N ASN A 149 5.69 -25.54 -14.87
CA ASN A 149 6.44 -25.47 -13.62
C ASN A 149 5.48 -25.30 -12.45
N LYS A 150 5.45 -26.28 -11.57
CA LYS A 150 4.63 -26.30 -10.35
C LYS A 150 5.40 -25.86 -9.12
N GLU A 151 6.72 -25.71 -9.23
CA GLU A 151 7.58 -25.34 -8.12
C GLU A 151 7.67 -23.81 -8.02
N LEU A 152 7.19 -23.27 -6.91
CA LEU A 152 7.26 -21.85 -6.57
C LEU A 152 8.11 -21.68 -5.32
N THR A 153 9.03 -20.71 -5.35
CA THR A 153 9.76 -20.30 -4.15
C THR A 153 8.81 -19.61 -3.17
N GLU A 154 9.18 -19.53 -1.91
CA GLU A 154 8.37 -18.84 -0.90
C GLU A 154 8.21 -17.33 -1.22
N GLU A 155 9.24 -16.71 -1.82
CA GLU A 155 9.14 -15.34 -2.31
C GLU A 155 8.11 -15.22 -3.43
N ALA A 156 8.15 -16.11 -4.42
CA ALA A 156 7.19 -16.10 -5.52
C ALA A 156 5.76 -16.31 -5.04
N LYS A 157 5.52 -17.21 -4.09
CA LYS A 157 4.20 -17.42 -3.48
C LYS A 157 3.72 -16.16 -2.77
N ARG A 158 4.57 -15.53 -1.94
CA ARG A 158 4.26 -14.28 -1.26
C ARG A 158 3.92 -13.18 -2.25
N ASP A 159 4.72 -13.01 -3.28
CA ASP A 159 4.55 -11.93 -4.26
C ASP A 159 3.28 -12.13 -5.11
N LEU A 160 2.96 -13.37 -5.49
CA LEU A 160 1.70 -13.72 -6.15
C LEU A 160 0.48 -13.45 -5.24
N LEU A 161 0.59 -13.77 -3.96
CA LEU A 161 -0.46 -13.51 -2.98
C LEU A 161 -0.72 -12.00 -2.85
N ILE A 162 0.34 -11.19 -2.73
CA ILE A 162 0.24 -9.73 -2.67
C ILE A 162 -0.37 -9.18 -3.96
N ALA A 163 0.06 -9.68 -5.12
CA ALA A 163 -0.48 -9.28 -6.41
C ALA A 163 -1.99 -9.56 -6.51
N LEU A 164 -2.44 -10.74 -6.06
CA LEU A 164 -3.87 -11.09 -6.07
C LEU A 164 -4.69 -10.25 -5.08
N ILE A 165 -4.15 -9.97 -3.88
CA ILE A 165 -4.78 -9.04 -2.93
C ILE A 165 -4.86 -7.64 -3.54
N THR A 166 -3.80 -7.15 -4.17
CA THR A 166 -3.77 -5.84 -4.82
C THR A 166 -4.83 -5.76 -5.91
N LEU A 167 -4.91 -6.79 -6.76
CA LEU A 167 -5.90 -6.89 -7.82
C LEU A 167 -7.35 -6.82 -7.29
N LYS A 168 -7.64 -7.45 -6.13
CA LYS A 168 -8.95 -7.36 -5.48
C LYS A 168 -9.42 -5.92 -5.26
N TYR A 169 -8.50 -5.00 -4.98
CA TYR A 169 -8.78 -3.58 -4.70
C TYR A 169 -8.55 -2.66 -5.91
N THR A 170 -8.28 -3.22 -7.07
CA THR A 170 -8.05 -2.47 -8.29
C THR A 170 -9.34 -2.37 -9.11
N GLN A 171 -9.56 -1.22 -9.76
CA GLN A 171 -10.68 -1.07 -10.67
C GLN A 171 -10.47 -1.87 -11.95
N SER A 172 -11.59 -2.15 -12.64
CA SER A 172 -11.61 -2.87 -13.92
C SER A 172 -10.61 -2.30 -14.93
N ASN A 173 -10.09 -3.19 -15.77
CA ASN A 173 -9.03 -3.02 -16.76
C ASN A 173 -7.61 -2.91 -16.17
N SER A 174 -7.37 -3.58 -15.06
CA SER A 174 -6.04 -3.66 -14.42
C SER A 174 -5.46 -5.05 -14.58
#